data_eada7a8a6b2b21705f4fdf41884da69d
#
_entry.id   eada7a8a6b2b21705f4fdf41884da69d
#
_cell.length_a   1.000
_cell.length_b   1.000
_cell.length_c   1.000
_cell.angle_alpha   90.00
_cell.angle_beta   90.00
_cell.angle_gamma   90.00
#
_symmetry.space_group_name_H-M   'P 1'
#
loop_
_entity.id
_entity.type
_entity.pdbx_description
1 polymer ?
#
loop_
_entity_poly.entity_id
_entity_poly.type
_entity_poly.pdbx_seq_one_letter_code
_entity_poly.pdbx_strand_id
1 'polypeptide(L)'
;MLLTTAGAIATMTPFCKSRHATPSALNTPEFLAAICDAQTIRKIGTDYRTTTNDESREGQLTDLLTAGFDQNKDQTQQITNRVKDDFASNRIMTLEGYVISVTEARQCALFSIQNP
;
A
#
# COMPACT_ATOMS: atom_id res chain seq x y z
N MET A 1 -11.84 42.70 -8.12
CA MET A 1 -11.65 41.93 -8.24
C MET A 1 -11.21 41.00 -8.15
N LEU A 2 -11.05 40.81 -7.81
CA LEU A 2 -10.63 39.90 -7.81
C LEU A 2 -10.66 38.92 -7.50
N LEU A 3 -10.86 38.94 -7.04
CA LEU A 3 -10.58 38.03 -6.67
C LEU A 3 -10.97 37.02 -6.85
N THR A 4 -11.39 37.01 -6.91
CA THR A 4 -11.77 36.09 -7.00
C THR A 4 -11.41 35.19 -7.59
N THR A 5 -11.40 35.31 -7.85
CA THR A 5 -10.91 34.51 -8.47
C THR A 5 -10.13 33.59 -8.04
N ALA A 6 -9.55 33.99 -7.44
CA ALA A 6 -8.56 33.20 -6.92
C ALA A 6 -9.04 32.02 -6.19
N GLY A 7 -9.97 32.24 -5.46
CA GLY A 7 -10.37 31.22 -4.55
C GLY A 7 -10.71 29.94 -5.21
N ALA A 8 -11.31 30.06 -6.27
CA ALA A 8 -11.76 28.86 -6.90
C ALA A 8 -10.68 27.92 -7.25
N ILE A 9 -9.59 28.45 -7.57
CA ILE A 9 -8.52 27.65 -8.01
C ILE A 9 -7.99 26.73 -7.00
N ALA A 10 -7.88 27.21 -5.83
CA ALA A 10 -7.28 26.42 -4.79
C ALA A 10 -8.02 25.14 -4.54
N THR A 11 -9.28 25.17 -4.69
CA THR A 11 -10.02 24.00 -4.33
C THR A 11 -9.83 22.83 -5.24
N MET A 12 -9.54 23.04 -6.45
CA MET A 12 -9.41 21.93 -7.34
C MET A 12 -8.19 21.12 -7.11
N THR A 13 -7.19 21.76 -6.75
CA THR A 13 -5.92 21.12 -6.63
C THR A 13 -5.82 20.06 -5.57
N PRO A 14 -6.22 20.34 -4.35
CA PRO A 14 -6.11 19.34 -3.32
C PRO A 14 -6.93 18.11 -3.61
N PHE A 15 -8.02 18.33 -4.28
CA PHE A 15 -8.86 17.26 -4.65
C PHE A 15 -8.20 16.20 -5.45
N CYS A 16 -7.43 16.56 -6.44
CA CYS A 16 -6.69 15.60 -7.21
C CYS A 16 -5.63 14.91 -6.41
N LYS A 17 -4.96 15.64 -5.57
CA LYS A 17 -3.93 15.05 -4.76
C LYS A 17 -4.45 14.01 -3.82
N SER A 18 -5.61 14.24 -3.27
CA SER A 18 -6.19 13.29 -2.35
C SER A 18 -6.38 11.95 -2.97
N ARG A 19 -6.83 11.91 -4.19
CA ARG A 19 -7.06 10.63 -4.84
C ARG A 19 -5.78 9.85 -5.05
N HIS A 20 -4.70 10.55 -5.31
CA HIS A 20 -3.44 9.88 -5.59
C HIS A 20 -2.72 9.44 -4.33
N ALA A 21 -2.96 10.14 -3.26
CA ALA A 21 -2.19 9.93 -2.06
C ALA A 21 -2.93 9.25 -0.93
N THR A 22 -4.13 8.76 -1.18
CA THR A 22 -4.93 8.17 -0.11
C THR A 22 -4.37 6.83 0.31
N PRO A 23 -3.85 6.71 1.51
CA PRO A 23 -3.40 5.41 2.01
C PRO A 23 -4.59 4.61 2.49
N SER A 24 -4.44 3.31 2.49
CA SER A 24 -5.47 2.42 3.01
C SER A 24 -4.79 1.26 3.71
N ALA A 25 -5.56 0.48 4.45
CA ALA A 25 -5.02 -0.68 5.13
C ALA A 25 -4.42 -1.68 4.14
N LEU A 26 -4.94 -1.72 2.92
CA LEU A 26 -4.46 -2.68 1.93
C LEU A 26 -3.20 -2.24 1.22
N ASN A 27 -3.03 -0.95 0.98
CA ASN A 27 -1.91 -0.49 0.17
C ASN A 27 -0.77 0.15 0.95
N THR A 28 -0.87 0.21 2.27
CA THR A 28 0.14 0.88 3.10
C THR A 28 0.52 -0.01 4.27
N PRO A 29 1.70 -0.62 4.23
CA PRO A 29 2.14 -1.44 5.36
C PRO A 29 2.47 -0.55 6.55
N GLU A 30 1.77 -0.75 7.63
CA GLU A 30 1.81 0.12 8.80
C GLU A 30 3.22 0.29 9.37
N PHE A 31 3.91 -0.83 9.55
CA PHE A 31 5.23 -0.77 10.16
C PHE A 31 6.27 -0.14 9.25
N LEU A 32 6.21 -0.45 7.97
CA LEU A 32 7.13 0.15 7.00
C LEU A 32 6.87 1.64 6.82
N ALA A 33 5.61 2.03 6.83
CA ALA A 33 5.25 3.43 6.66
C ALA A 33 5.76 4.29 7.81
N ALA A 34 6.01 3.69 8.96
CA ALA A 34 6.54 4.40 10.11
C ALA A 34 8.03 4.71 9.96
N ILE A 35 8.74 3.96 9.11
CA ILE A 35 10.20 4.13 8.98
C ILE A 35 10.65 4.46 7.56
N CYS A 36 9.77 4.35 6.57
CA CYS A 36 10.11 4.60 5.18
C CYS A 36 9.19 5.65 4.58
N ASP A 37 9.70 6.38 3.61
CA ASP A 37 8.87 7.33 2.87
C ASP A 37 8.11 6.60 1.75
N ALA A 38 7.20 7.33 1.10
CA ALA A 38 6.36 6.77 0.05
C ALA A 38 7.17 6.27 -1.15
N GLN A 39 8.28 6.94 -1.44
CA GLN A 39 9.12 6.53 -2.55
C GLN A 39 9.76 5.18 -2.30
N THR A 40 10.21 4.94 -1.09
CA THR A 40 10.81 3.65 -0.71
C THR A 40 9.76 2.55 -0.76
N ILE A 41 8.57 2.80 -0.25
CA ILE A 41 7.48 1.83 -0.30
C ILE A 41 7.14 1.48 -1.73
N ARG A 42 7.09 2.49 -2.60
CA ARG A 42 6.82 2.28 -4.02
C ARG A 42 7.90 1.43 -4.67
N LYS A 43 9.14 1.68 -4.32
CA LYS A 43 10.26 0.93 -4.90
C LYS A 43 10.24 -0.53 -4.47
N ILE A 44 9.97 -0.78 -3.20
CA ILE A 44 9.83 -2.13 -2.70
C ILE A 44 8.72 -2.86 -3.45
N GLY A 45 7.60 -2.17 -3.65
CA GLY A 45 6.46 -2.75 -4.36
C GLY A 45 6.78 -3.06 -5.81
N THR A 46 7.49 -2.17 -6.48
CA THR A 46 7.89 -2.38 -7.85
C THR A 46 8.83 -3.58 -7.97
N ASP A 47 9.76 -3.71 -7.04
CA ASP A 47 10.67 -4.85 -7.01
C ASP A 47 9.91 -6.16 -6.80
N TYR A 48 8.94 -6.16 -5.90
CA TYR A 48 8.14 -7.35 -5.67
C TYR A 48 7.38 -7.76 -6.93
N ARG A 49 6.78 -6.80 -7.61
CA ARG A 49 6.02 -7.08 -8.83
C ARG A 49 6.91 -7.61 -9.95
N THR A 50 8.14 -7.16 -10.00
CA THR A 50 9.09 -7.63 -10.99
C THR A 50 9.50 -9.07 -10.74
N THR A 51 9.60 -9.44 -9.47
CA THR A 51 10.05 -10.77 -9.07
C THR A 51 8.92 -11.80 -9.10
N THR A 52 7.69 -11.36 -8.92
CA THR A 52 6.53 -12.27 -8.82
C THR A 52 5.52 -11.94 -9.90
N ASN A 53 5.73 -12.48 -11.08
CA ASN A 53 4.90 -12.17 -12.26
C ASN A 53 3.42 -12.47 -12.06
N ASP A 54 3.08 -13.50 -11.31
CA ASP A 54 1.69 -13.85 -11.07
C ASP A 54 1.05 -13.01 -9.99
N GLU A 55 1.78 -12.10 -9.38
CA GLU A 55 1.24 -11.22 -8.35
C GLU A 55 1.59 -9.78 -8.67
N SER A 56 1.33 -9.38 -9.91
CA SER A 56 1.76 -8.05 -10.36
C SER A 56 0.60 -7.13 -10.71
N ARG A 57 -0.64 -7.59 -10.61
CA ARG A 57 -1.81 -6.80 -10.97
C ARG A 57 -2.63 -6.44 -9.75
N GLU A 58 -3.28 -5.29 -9.85
CA GLU A 58 -4.05 -4.73 -8.73
C GLU A 58 -5.12 -5.69 -8.21
N GLY A 59 -5.90 -6.29 -9.11
CA GLY A 59 -6.95 -7.21 -8.69
C GLY A 59 -6.41 -8.45 -8.01
N GLN A 60 -5.33 -9.00 -8.52
CA GLN A 60 -4.71 -10.16 -7.89
C GLN A 60 -4.20 -9.85 -6.50
N LEU A 61 -3.54 -8.71 -6.34
CA LEU A 61 -2.99 -8.31 -5.05
C LEU A 61 -4.10 -8.04 -4.04
N THR A 62 -5.16 -7.38 -4.47
CA THR A 62 -6.30 -7.11 -3.61
C THR A 62 -6.93 -8.42 -3.14
N ASP A 63 -7.12 -9.36 -4.05
CA ASP A 63 -7.70 -10.66 -3.69
C ASP A 63 -6.83 -11.42 -2.70
N LEU A 64 -5.52 -11.41 -2.93
CA LEU A 64 -4.60 -12.10 -2.02
C LEU A 64 -4.58 -11.44 -0.64
N LEU A 65 -4.61 -10.12 -0.60
CA LEU A 65 -4.57 -9.40 0.66
C LEU A 65 -5.84 -9.57 1.47
N THR A 66 -6.98 -9.75 0.80
CA THR A 66 -8.26 -9.85 1.49
C THR A 66 -8.79 -11.27 1.61
N ALA A 67 -8.04 -12.24 1.15
CA ALA A 67 -8.49 -13.64 1.20
C ALA A 67 -8.78 -14.06 2.63
N GLY A 68 -9.97 -14.57 2.87
CA GLY A 68 -10.36 -15.04 4.20
C GLY A 68 -10.75 -13.93 5.16
N PHE A 69 -10.85 -12.69 4.69
CA PHE A 69 -11.23 -11.59 5.58
C PHE A 69 -12.71 -11.66 5.92
N ASP A 70 -13.00 -11.28 7.17
CA ASP A 70 -14.35 -11.12 7.67
C ASP A 70 -14.73 -9.65 7.46
N GLN A 71 -15.77 -9.41 6.68
CA GLN A 71 -16.21 -8.05 6.36
C GLN A 71 -16.74 -7.29 7.57
N ASN A 72 -17.12 -8.00 8.61
CA ASN A 72 -17.63 -7.37 9.82
C ASN A 72 -16.53 -6.97 10.80
N LYS A 73 -15.29 -7.27 10.46
CA LYS A 73 -14.14 -6.96 11.34
C LYS A 73 -13.26 -5.90 10.73
N ASP A 74 -12.50 -5.24 11.58
CA ASP A 74 -11.59 -4.20 11.16
C ASP A 74 -10.54 -4.75 10.19
N GLN A 75 -10.48 -4.14 9.03
CA GLN A 75 -9.55 -4.56 7.98
C GLN A 75 -8.10 -4.37 8.40
N THR A 76 -7.81 -3.25 9.06
CA THR A 76 -6.45 -2.96 9.54
C THR A 76 -5.99 -4.04 10.51
N GLN A 77 -6.85 -4.44 11.42
CA GLN A 77 -6.50 -5.46 12.40
C GLN A 77 -6.25 -6.81 11.72
N GLN A 78 -7.03 -7.14 10.72
CA GLN A 78 -6.86 -8.39 10.01
C GLN A 78 -5.55 -8.42 9.22
N ILE A 79 -5.17 -7.31 8.63
CA ILE A 79 -3.87 -7.18 7.95
C ILE A 79 -2.73 -7.31 8.96
N THR A 80 -2.84 -6.62 10.09
CA THR A 80 -1.81 -6.68 11.13
C THR A 80 -1.61 -8.11 11.62
N ASN A 81 -2.70 -8.83 11.83
CA ASN A 81 -2.62 -10.22 12.26
C ASN A 81 -1.94 -11.10 11.20
N ARG A 82 -2.24 -10.85 9.93
CA ARG A 82 -1.64 -11.60 8.85
C ARG A 82 -0.14 -11.35 8.76
N VAL A 83 0.29 -10.11 8.96
CA VAL A 83 1.71 -9.79 9.00
C VAL A 83 2.41 -10.56 10.11
N LYS A 84 1.80 -10.59 11.29
CA LYS A 84 2.37 -11.33 12.42
C LYS A 84 2.45 -12.82 12.12
N ASP A 85 1.43 -13.36 11.49
CA ASP A 85 1.42 -14.78 11.11
C ASP A 85 2.51 -15.08 10.08
N ASP A 86 2.73 -14.18 9.15
CA ASP A 86 3.79 -14.35 8.16
C ASP A 86 5.15 -14.45 8.83
N PHE A 87 5.44 -13.55 9.75
CA PHE A 87 6.71 -13.60 10.47
C PHE A 87 6.83 -14.88 11.29
N ALA A 88 5.76 -15.28 11.96
CA ALA A 88 5.76 -16.49 12.77
C ALA A 88 5.95 -17.74 11.92
N SER A 89 5.49 -17.72 10.66
CA SER A 89 5.60 -18.85 9.75
C SER A 89 6.77 -18.74 8.78
N ASN A 90 7.62 -17.76 8.99
CA ASN A 90 8.79 -17.52 8.14
C ASN A 90 8.43 -17.22 6.69
N ARG A 91 7.27 -16.63 6.47
CA ARG A 91 6.90 -16.13 5.14
C ARG A 91 7.38 -14.70 5.01
N ILE A 92 8.68 -14.56 4.83
CA ILE A 92 9.36 -13.26 4.79
C ILE A 92 10.30 -13.22 3.61
N MET A 93 10.70 -12.01 3.24
CA MET A 93 11.65 -11.80 2.15
C MET A 93 12.43 -10.52 2.38
N THR A 94 13.51 -10.35 1.64
CA THR A 94 14.32 -9.13 1.72
C THR A 94 14.18 -8.39 0.40
N LEU A 95 13.71 -7.15 0.48
CA LEU A 95 13.58 -6.28 -0.69
C LEU A 95 14.15 -4.92 -0.32
N GLU A 96 14.99 -4.37 -1.16
CA GLU A 96 15.64 -3.08 -0.95
C GLU A 96 16.31 -3.00 0.42
N GLY A 97 16.84 -4.12 0.91
CA GLY A 97 17.51 -4.16 2.20
C GLY A 97 16.60 -4.33 3.41
N TYR A 98 15.31 -4.36 3.21
CA TYR A 98 14.34 -4.54 4.30
C TYR A 98 13.84 -5.98 4.35
N VAL A 99 13.81 -6.54 5.55
CA VAL A 99 13.20 -7.86 5.76
C VAL A 99 11.73 -7.62 6.07
N ILE A 100 10.86 -8.08 5.20
CA ILE A 100 9.43 -7.82 5.33
C ILE A 100 8.64 -9.10 5.12
N SER A 101 7.40 -9.09 5.58
CA SER A 101 6.49 -10.21 5.39
C SER A 101 5.97 -10.22 3.96
N VAL A 102 5.46 -11.36 3.51
CA VAL A 102 4.83 -11.45 2.20
C VAL A 102 3.62 -10.51 2.12
N THR A 103 2.86 -10.41 3.21
CA THR A 103 1.72 -9.48 3.25
C THR A 103 2.18 -8.03 3.04
N GLU A 104 3.24 -7.62 3.73
CA GLU A 104 3.78 -6.27 3.56
C GLU A 104 4.30 -6.04 2.15
N ALA A 105 4.95 -7.03 1.57
CA ALA A 105 5.42 -6.92 0.19
C ALA A 105 4.26 -6.72 -0.79
N ARG A 106 3.17 -7.45 -0.58
CA ARG A 106 1.97 -7.30 -1.39
C ARG A 106 1.33 -5.93 -1.21
N GLN A 107 1.34 -5.41 0.01
CA GLN A 107 0.84 -4.06 0.27
C GLN A 107 1.67 -3.02 -0.47
N CYS A 108 2.98 -3.15 -0.44
CA CYS A 108 3.87 -2.26 -1.18
C CYS A 108 3.62 -2.36 -2.69
N ALA A 109 3.41 -3.57 -3.18
CA ALA A 109 3.11 -3.77 -4.60
C ALA A 109 1.83 -3.06 -5.00
N LEU A 110 0.79 -3.19 -4.19
CA LEU A 110 -0.47 -2.51 -4.44
C LEU A 110 -0.28 -1.00 -4.40
N PHE A 111 0.48 -0.51 -3.42
CA PHE A 111 0.79 0.91 -3.32
C PHE A 111 1.48 1.41 -4.59
N SER A 112 2.43 0.64 -5.12
CA SER A 112 3.19 1.05 -6.30
C SER A 112 2.32 1.13 -7.55
N ILE A 113 1.27 0.34 -7.62
CA ILE A 113 0.32 0.39 -8.73
C ILE A 113 -0.58 1.61 -8.61
N GLN A 114 -1.06 1.87 -7.42
CA GLN A 114 -2.02 2.94 -7.18
C GLN A 114 -1.34 4.31 -7.08
N ASN A 115 -0.04 4.34 -6.84
CA ASN A 115 0.74 5.57 -6.70
C ASN A 115 2.01 5.47 -7.52
N PRO A 116 1.90 5.41 -8.83
CA PRO A 116 3.06 5.20 -9.70
C PRO A 116 4.03 6.38 -9.73
#